data_907dc35520c91a5d628ce51c6a567598
#
_entry.id   907dc35520c91a5d628ce51c6a567598
#
_cell.length_a   1.000
_cell.length_b   1.000
_cell.length_c   1.000
_cell.angle_alpha   90.00
_cell.angle_beta   90.00
_cell.angle_gamma   90.00
#
_symmetry.space_group_name_H-M   'P 1'
#
loop_
_entity.id
_entity.type
_entity.pdbx_description
1 polymer ?
#
loop_
_entity_poly.entity_id
_entity_poly.type
_entity_poly.pdbx_seq_one_letter_code
_entity_poly.pdbx_strand_id
1 'polypeptide(L)'
;MVKKKVLELANKIGAGITGGLIRVKPEDPEYRILEPVVTDEMAEIALCLEVRKPKTVKEVAALCKKPVKEVEKILFQLAVDGVIKVEKEHGIDKYFLELFVPGVMEYMVANKENVKKYPVIGECFEEYTRKLGPVLAGNLPIGMGVMRVIPIEEAIEGDTRKASYEEITYLLNKHDMFSVADCACRTSMRLKGEGCGHTVEEMCIQLGPAADFYIRTGRGRQITREEAIAICKKAEKEGLVHQIPNLSGPGEALAICNCCGCSCFGLRNTTMYKNPDFSRSNYVAQVDPSKCVACGACVENCQANAAKLGQSLCTKVPLPEKEERETPYDTPWGKEKWNLNYRHRQIVEETGTSPCKTNCPAHIAVQGYIKMASQGRYKEALALIKKENPLPAICGRICPRKCESACTRGDIDEPLAVDEIKKFIAEQDLNEVHRFIPEKLEAKNQKVAVVGAGPAGLSTGIYAGRAKLNTLIIEKAEFGGQVNKTYDISNYPGARNSNGPKLMEEMRQQAEDFGVNFMSAEVLEVSLEGDVKTLKTDRGEIKGRSVV
;
A
#
# COMPACT_ATOMS: atom_id res chain seq x y z
N MET A 1 -24.91 26.16 15.10
CA MET A 1 -25.82 25.72 16.22
C MET A 1 -25.85 24.18 16.19
N VAL A 2 -25.64 23.53 17.34
CA VAL A 2 -25.61 22.06 17.40
C VAL A 2 -27.00 21.48 17.08
N LYS A 3 -27.06 20.56 16.12
CA LYS A 3 -28.26 19.81 15.74
C LYS A 3 -28.52 18.72 16.78
N LYS A 4 -29.49 18.94 17.66
CA LYS A 4 -29.69 18.06 18.84
C LYS A 4 -30.07 16.63 18.45
N LYS A 5 -30.96 16.45 17.46
CA LYS A 5 -31.37 15.11 17.02
C LYS A 5 -30.29 14.36 16.27
N VAL A 6 -29.43 15.07 15.55
CA VAL A 6 -28.25 14.48 14.92
C VAL A 6 -27.24 13.99 15.98
N LEU A 7 -27.08 14.74 17.08
CA LEU A 7 -26.22 14.30 18.19
C LEU A 7 -26.81 13.08 18.92
N GLU A 8 -28.15 13.02 19.09
CA GLU A 8 -28.83 11.83 19.61
C GLU A 8 -28.62 10.61 18.71
N LEU A 9 -28.69 10.79 17.38
CA LEU A 9 -28.45 9.75 16.39
C LEU A 9 -27.01 9.25 16.44
N ALA A 10 -26.02 10.15 16.50
CA ALA A 10 -24.61 9.80 16.64
C ALA A 10 -24.37 8.96 17.91
N ASN A 11 -24.97 9.34 19.04
CA ASN A 11 -24.89 8.57 20.29
C ASN A 11 -25.56 7.19 20.16
N LYS A 12 -26.68 7.08 19.47
CA LYS A 12 -27.38 5.80 19.26
C LYS A 12 -26.52 4.83 18.42
N ILE A 13 -25.91 5.31 17.33
CA ILE A 13 -25.02 4.51 16.49
C ILE A 13 -23.76 4.12 17.28
N GLY A 14 -23.12 5.08 17.98
CA GLY A 14 -21.92 4.86 18.78
C GLY A 14 -22.11 3.85 19.91
N ALA A 15 -23.29 3.82 20.52
CA ALA A 15 -23.63 2.85 21.55
C ALA A 15 -23.58 1.39 21.04
N GLY A 16 -23.74 1.16 19.74
CA GLY A 16 -23.65 -0.17 19.15
C GLY A 16 -22.26 -0.83 19.32
N ILE A 17 -21.18 -0.03 19.46
CA ILE A 17 -19.82 -0.53 19.71
C ILE A 17 -19.47 -0.40 21.20
N THR A 18 -19.79 0.73 21.81
CA THR A 18 -19.31 1.07 23.15
C THR A 18 -20.27 0.65 24.26
N GLY A 19 -21.42 0.07 23.93
CA GLY A 19 -22.47 -0.23 24.89
C GLY A 19 -23.02 1.02 25.60
N GLY A 20 -22.78 2.22 25.03
CA GLY A 20 -23.19 3.49 25.62
C GLY A 20 -22.22 4.05 26.68
N LEU A 21 -21.09 3.39 26.91
CA LEU A 21 -20.06 3.85 27.87
C LEU A 21 -19.38 5.14 27.45
N ILE A 22 -19.26 5.37 26.15
CA ILE A 22 -18.65 6.60 25.60
C ILE A 22 -19.75 7.43 24.97
N ARG A 23 -19.94 8.63 25.48
CA ARG A 23 -20.92 9.58 24.96
C ARG A 23 -20.26 10.45 23.88
N VAL A 24 -20.92 10.51 22.71
CA VAL A 24 -20.49 11.36 21.59
C VAL A 24 -20.80 12.84 21.91
N LYS A 25 -19.83 13.69 21.63
CA LYS A 25 -19.94 15.15 21.77
C LYS A 25 -19.94 15.83 20.39
N PRO A 26 -20.34 17.12 20.30
CA PRO A 26 -20.36 17.84 19.03
C PRO A 26 -19.01 17.96 18.31
N GLU A 27 -17.90 17.96 19.05
CA GLU A 27 -16.54 17.98 18.52
C GLU A 27 -16.05 16.62 17.99
N ASP A 28 -16.73 15.53 18.34
CA ASP A 28 -16.32 14.18 17.98
C ASP A 28 -16.59 13.86 16.49
N PRO A 29 -15.76 13.03 15.86
CA PRO A 29 -15.92 12.67 14.46
C PRO A 29 -17.27 11.99 14.15
N GLU A 30 -17.87 11.28 15.10
CA GLU A 30 -19.17 10.63 14.96
C GLU A 30 -20.32 11.63 14.73
N TYR A 31 -20.26 12.79 15.34
CA TYR A 31 -21.24 13.85 15.09
C TYR A 31 -20.87 14.65 13.84
N ARG A 32 -19.60 15.02 13.71
CA ARG A 32 -19.10 15.87 12.63
C ARG A 32 -19.27 15.25 11.25
N ILE A 33 -19.26 13.92 11.13
CA ILE A 33 -19.49 13.24 9.85
C ILE A 33 -20.96 13.34 9.42
N LEU A 34 -21.91 13.27 10.37
CA LEU A 34 -23.35 13.31 10.09
C LEU A 34 -23.85 14.74 9.86
N GLU A 35 -23.29 15.69 10.58
CA GLU A 35 -23.78 17.08 10.66
C GLU A 35 -23.97 17.77 9.29
N PRO A 36 -23.08 17.62 8.30
CA PRO A 36 -23.21 18.29 7.01
C PRO A 36 -24.40 17.82 6.16
N VAL A 37 -24.81 16.56 6.29
CA VAL A 37 -25.82 15.94 5.40
C VAL A 37 -27.12 15.59 6.12
N VAL A 38 -27.15 15.49 7.45
CA VAL A 38 -28.36 15.13 8.22
C VAL A 38 -28.97 16.36 8.84
N THR A 39 -30.28 16.53 8.65
CA THR A 39 -31.09 17.51 9.39
C THR A 39 -31.69 16.90 10.65
N ASP A 40 -32.15 17.74 11.61
CA ASP A 40 -32.82 17.22 12.80
C ASP A 40 -34.09 16.42 12.46
N GLU A 41 -34.82 16.80 11.40
CA GLU A 41 -35.98 16.06 10.93
C GLU A 41 -35.62 14.67 10.37
N MET A 42 -34.57 14.59 9.57
CA MET A 42 -34.03 13.30 9.07
C MET A 42 -33.56 12.41 10.22
N ALA A 43 -32.89 13.02 11.21
CA ALA A 43 -32.42 12.32 12.40
C ALA A 43 -33.58 11.77 13.27
N GLU A 44 -34.71 12.48 13.40
CA GLU A 44 -35.88 11.97 14.09
C GLU A 44 -36.42 10.67 13.50
N ILE A 45 -36.47 10.59 12.17
CA ILE A 45 -36.89 9.37 11.47
C ILE A 45 -35.85 8.26 11.64
N ALA A 46 -34.56 8.57 11.49
CA ALA A 46 -33.48 7.61 11.69
C ALA A 46 -33.40 7.05 13.12
N LEU A 47 -33.78 7.85 14.12
CA LEU A 47 -33.89 7.43 15.52
C LEU A 47 -34.99 6.36 15.76
N CYS A 48 -35.95 6.19 14.85
CA CYS A 48 -36.91 5.08 14.89
C CYS A 48 -36.34 3.73 14.45
N LEU A 49 -35.14 3.75 13.80
CA LEU A 49 -34.42 2.55 13.43
C LEU A 49 -33.52 2.03 14.57
N GLU A 50 -33.16 0.77 14.50
CA GLU A 50 -32.25 0.13 15.44
C GLU A 50 -30.99 -0.36 14.71
N VAL A 51 -29.89 -0.52 15.45
CA VAL A 51 -28.62 -1.03 14.88
C VAL A 51 -28.80 -2.51 14.51
N ARG A 52 -28.60 -2.80 13.23
CA ARG A 52 -28.67 -4.16 12.64
C ARG A 52 -30.02 -4.88 12.83
N LYS A 53 -31.10 -4.13 13.00
CA LYS A 53 -32.45 -4.68 13.04
C LYS A 53 -33.29 -4.06 11.92
N PRO A 54 -33.45 -4.76 10.79
CA PRO A 54 -34.19 -4.26 9.63
C PRO A 54 -35.66 -3.97 9.92
N LYS A 55 -36.13 -2.80 9.46
CA LYS A 55 -37.55 -2.39 9.53
C LYS A 55 -38.02 -1.94 8.14
N THR A 56 -39.27 -2.23 7.82
CA THR A 56 -39.92 -1.72 6.61
C THR A 56 -40.29 -0.23 6.76
N VAL A 57 -40.49 0.45 5.64
CA VAL A 57 -40.95 1.85 5.63
C VAL A 57 -42.24 2.03 6.44
N LYS A 58 -43.19 1.07 6.34
CA LYS A 58 -44.45 1.11 7.07
C LYS A 58 -44.27 1.06 8.58
N GLU A 59 -43.39 0.20 9.06
CA GLU A 59 -43.07 0.10 10.50
C GLU A 59 -42.43 1.39 11.01
N VAL A 60 -41.49 1.96 10.27
CA VAL A 60 -40.85 3.24 10.64
C VAL A 60 -41.85 4.38 10.63
N ALA A 61 -42.74 4.46 9.62
CA ALA A 61 -43.79 5.47 9.51
C ALA A 61 -44.75 5.43 10.69
N ALA A 62 -45.11 4.22 11.14
CA ALA A 62 -45.96 4.04 12.33
C ALA A 62 -45.23 4.51 13.61
N LEU A 63 -43.95 4.24 13.76
CA LEU A 63 -43.15 4.64 14.93
C LEU A 63 -42.97 6.16 15.01
N CYS A 64 -42.67 6.83 13.92
CA CYS A 64 -42.48 8.29 13.89
C CYS A 64 -43.76 9.07 13.65
N LYS A 65 -44.91 8.39 13.45
CA LYS A 65 -46.26 8.98 13.21
C LYS A 65 -46.27 9.95 12.02
N LYS A 66 -45.57 9.61 10.95
CA LYS A 66 -45.45 10.42 9.73
C LYS A 66 -46.01 9.65 8.51
N PRO A 67 -46.39 10.36 7.42
CA PRO A 67 -46.89 9.73 6.21
C PRO A 67 -45.85 8.79 5.58
N VAL A 68 -46.26 7.61 5.13
CA VAL A 68 -45.38 6.57 4.57
C VAL A 68 -44.52 7.11 3.43
N LYS A 69 -45.08 7.88 2.48
CA LYS A 69 -44.35 8.45 1.34
C LYS A 69 -43.25 9.43 1.75
N GLU A 70 -43.50 10.21 2.79
CA GLU A 70 -42.50 11.15 3.35
C GLU A 70 -41.33 10.37 3.99
N VAL A 71 -41.66 9.39 4.81
CA VAL A 71 -40.69 8.53 5.49
C VAL A 71 -39.85 7.75 4.48
N GLU A 72 -40.46 7.19 3.44
CA GLU A 72 -39.76 6.47 2.36
C GLU A 72 -38.73 7.34 1.68
N LYS A 73 -39.09 8.57 1.31
CA LYS A 73 -38.19 9.51 0.67
C LYS A 73 -36.96 9.85 1.57
N ILE A 74 -37.23 10.10 2.85
CA ILE A 74 -36.18 10.47 3.81
C ILE A 74 -35.27 9.28 4.11
N LEU A 75 -35.84 8.08 4.31
CA LEU A 75 -35.02 6.87 4.52
C LEU A 75 -34.14 6.56 3.32
N PHE A 76 -34.67 6.69 2.10
CA PHE A 76 -33.86 6.46 0.92
C PHE A 76 -32.74 7.52 0.78
N GLN A 77 -33.04 8.80 1.07
CA GLN A 77 -32.01 9.85 1.08
C GLN A 77 -30.91 9.59 2.13
N LEU A 78 -31.29 9.22 3.34
CA LEU A 78 -30.35 8.83 4.40
C LEU A 78 -29.48 7.62 3.96
N ALA A 79 -30.07 6.68 3.23
CA ALA A 79 -29.33 5.56 2.65
C ALA A 79 -28.37 6.03 1.54
N VAL A 80 -28.77 6.98 0.68
CA VAL A 80 -27.91 7.62 -0.33
C VAL A 80 -26.78 8.40 0.35
N ASP A 81 -27.02 9.07 1.45
CA ASP A 81 -26.00 9.80 2.20
C ASP A 81 -25.05 8.88 2.99
N GLY A 82 -25.41 7.61 3.19
CA GLY A 82 -24.58 6.61 3.88
C GLY A 82 -24.78 6.56 5.38
N VAL A 83 -25.81 7.20 5.88
CA VAL A 83 -26.13 7.26 7.32
C VAL A 83 -26.79 5.98 7.80
N ILE A 84 -27.63 5.36 6.94
CA ILE A 84 -28.31 4.10 7.20
C ILE A 84 -28.11 3.13 6.06
N LYS A 85 -28.40 1.86 6.29
CA LYS A 85 -28.33 0.81 5.29
C LYS A 85 -29.74 0.43 4.83
N VAL A 86 -29.89 0.09 3.55
CA VAL A 86 -31.10 -0.51 2.98
C VAL A 86 -30.73 -1.85 2.38
N GLU A 87 -31.52 -2.87 2.66
CA GLU A 87 -31.41 -4.20 2.07
C GLU A 87 -32.77 -4.65 1.57
N LYS A 88 -32.77 -5.42 0.48
CA LYS A 88 -33.97 -6.00 -0.08
C LYS A 88 -34.15 -7.42 0.45
N GLU A 89 -35.24 -7.65 1.18
CA GLU A 89 -35.61 -8.97 1.67
C GLU A 89 -37.00 -9.34 1.11
N HIS A 90 -37.07 -10.46 0.37
CA HIS A 90 -38.29 -10.90 -0.33
C HIS A 90 -38.97 -9.80 -1.19
N GLY A 91 -38.14 -8.98 -1.86
CA GLY A 91 -38.61 -7.88 -2.71
C GLY A 91 -38.99 -6.59 -1.97
N ILE A 92 -38.95 -6.56 -0.63
CA ILE A 92 -39.30 -5.41 0.21
C ILE A 92 -38.04 -4.76 0.75
N ASP A 93 -37.95 -3.43 0.62
CA ASP A 93 -36.85 -2.65 1.20
C ASP A 93 -37.00 -2.54 2.71
N LYS A 94 -35.95 -2.91 3.42
CA LYS A 94 -35.82 -2.78 4.86
C LYS A 94 -34.65 -1.90 5.22
N TYR A 95 -34.83 -1.02 6.19
CA TYR A 95 -33.87 -0.02 6.61
C TYR A 95 -33.42 -0.26 8.04
N PHE A 96 -32.14 0.01 8.33
CA PHE A 96 -31.59 -0.11 9.67
C PHE A 96 -30.34 0.77 9.86
N LEU A 97 -29.98 1.03 11.11
CA LEU A 97 -28.70 1.65 11.45
C LEU A 97 -27.60 0.62 11.40
N GLU A 98 -26.43 1.03 10.93
CA GLU A 98 -25.21 0.23 11.00
C GLU A 98 -24.26 0.82 12.05
N LEU A 99 -23.22 0.10 12.42
CA LEU A 99 -22.15 0.62 13.25
C LEU A 99 -21.38 1.72 12.51
N PHE A 100 -20.62 2.54 13.24
CA PHE A 100 -19.76 3.51 12.57
C PHE A 100 -18.67 2.83 11.74
N VAL A 101 -18.00 1.80 12.26
CA VAL A 101 -17.01 0.99 11.54
C VAL A 101 -17.15 -0.48 11.95
N PRO A 102 -17.22 -1.41 11.00
CA PRO A 102 -17.48 -1.20 9.58
C PRO A 102 -18.94 -0.76 9.33
N GLY A 103 -19.12 0.26 8.51
CA GLY A 103 -20.46 0.72 8.17
C GLY A 103 -20.54 2.20 7.79
N VAL A 104 -21.11 3.04 8.65
CA VAL A 104 -21.46 4.44 8.35
C VAL A 104 -20.26 5.25 7.83
N MET A 105 -19.08 5.10 8.45
CA MET A 105 -17.87 5.83 8.04
C MET A 105 -17.49 5.48 6.60
N GLU A 106 -17.43 4.19 6.27
CA GLU A 106 -17.11 3.73 4.93
C GLU A 106 -18.19 4.14 3.92
N TYR A 107 -19.47 4.03 4.28
CA TYR A 107 -20.59 4.37 3.39
C TYR A 107 -20.60 5.85 3.05
N MET A 108 -20.36 6.72 4.02
CA MET A 108 -20.33 8.17 3.81
C MET A 108 -19.12 8.60 2.99
N VAL A 109 -17.94 8.03 3.25
CA VAL A 109 -16.73 8.32 2.49
C VAL A 109 -16.80 7.77 1.06
N ALA A 110 -17.51 6.67 0.82
CA ALA A 110 -17.75 6.14 -0.52
C ALA A 110 -18.70 7.01 -1.36
N ASN A 111 -19.45 7.91 -0.76
CA ASN A 111 -20.27 8.89 -1.48
C ASN A 111 -19.39 10.07 -1.95
N LYS A 112 -18.87 9.97 -3.18
CA LYS A 112 -17.94 10.94 -3.76
C LYS A 112 -18.49 12.37 -3.83
N GLU A 113 -19.77 12.52 -4.10
CA GLU A 113 -20.43 13.84 -4.19
C GLU A 113 -20.46 14.53 -2.83
N ASN A 114 -20.84 13.79 -1.78
CA ASN A 114 -20.87 14.34 -0.42
C ASN A 114 -19.45 14.65 0.08
N VAL A 115 -18.47 13.80 -0.19
CA VAL A 115 -17.05 14.06 0.17
C VAL A 115 -16.50 15.27 -0.57
N LYS A 116 -16.80 15.43 -1.85
CA LYS A 116 -16.39 16.61 -2.63
C LYS A 116 -17.01 17.89 -2.07
N LYS A 117 -18.26 17.86 -1.68
CA LYS A 117 -18.99 19.00 -1.11
C LYS A 117 -18.59 19.30 0.34
N TYR A 118 -18.31 18.26 1.11
CA TYR A 118 -18.00 18.32 2.53
C TYR A 118 -16.77 17.46 2.86
N PRO A 119 -15.53 17.93 2.61
CA PRO A 119 -14.30 17.16 2.84
C PRO A 119 -14.15 16.62 4.27
N VAL A 120 -14.74 17.29 5.26
CA VAL A 120 -14.79 16.86 6.66
C VAL A 120 -15.32 15.43 6.85
N ILE A 121 -16.18 14.94 5.93
CA ILE A 121 -16.67 13.56 5.94
C ILE A 121 -15.52 12.57 5.83
N GLY A 122 -14.58 12.83 4.93
CA GLY A 122 -13.40 11.98 4.77
C GLY A 122 -12.43 12.10 5.94
N GLU A 123 -12.22 13.30 6.47
CA GLU A 123 -11.33 13.54 7.63
C GLU A 123 -11.82 12.82 8.89
N CYS A 124 -13.15 12.85 9.13
CA CYS A 124 -13.76 12.22 10.30
C CYS A 124 -13.51 10.71 10.37
N PHE A 125 -13.43 10.00 9.26
CA PHE A 125 -13.14 8.56 9.29
C PHE A 125 -11.77 8.26 9.88
N GLU A 126 -10.75 9.01 9.49
CA GLU A 126 -9.42 8.85 10.06
C GLU A 126 -9.36 9.26 11.54
N GLU A 127 -10.00 10.36 11.89
CA GLU A 127 -10.09 10.80 13.29
C GLU A 127 -10.78 9.76 14.16
N TYR A 128 -11.86 9.16 13.66
CA TYR A 128 -12.55 8.06 14.34
C TYR A 128 -11.65 6.82 14.47
N THR A 129 -10.87 6.50 13.44
CA THR A 129 -9.91 5.40 13.49
C THR A 129 -8.90 5.60 14.61
N ARG A 130 -8.35 6.80 14.75
CA ARG A 130 -7.40 7.16 15.80
C ARG A 130 -8.04 7.17 17.20
N LYS A 131 -9.31 7.54 17.29
CA LYS A 131 -10.07 7.55 18.55
C LYS A 131 -10.41 6.11 19.00
N LEU A 132 -10.90 5.29 18.07
CA LEU A 132 -11.41 3.95 18.38
C LEU A 132 -10.30 2.90 18.50
N GLY A 133 -9.22 3.02 17.73
CA GLY A 133 -8.14 2.05 17.69
C GLY A 133 -7.59 1.67 19.05
N PRO A 134 -7.19 2.61 19.92
CA PRO A 134 -6.69 2.31 21.27
C PRO A 134 -7.72 1.60 22.15
N VAL A 135 -9.00 1.99 22.03
CA VAL A 135 -10.10 1.38 22.81
C VAL A 135 -10.30 -0.08 22.40
N LEU A 136 -10.34 -0.34 21.10
CA LEU A 136 -10.47 -1.72 20.59
C LEU A 136 -9.24 -2.56 20.91
N ALA A 137 -8.04 -1.99 20.78
CA ALA A 137 -6.80 -2.73 21.02
C ALA A 137 -6.71 -3.36 22.42
N GLY A 138 -7.26 -2.66 23.42
CA GLY A 138 -7.31 -3.15 24.79
C GLY A 138 -8.50 -4.06 25.13
N ASN A 139 -9.54 -4.08 24.30
CA ASN A 139 -10.82 -4.72 24.63
C ASN A 139 -11.26 -5.80 23.62
N LEU A 140 -10.54 -6.01 22.52
CA LEU A 140 -10.88 -7.09 21.60
C LEU A 140 -10.66 -8.46 22.28
N PRO A 141 -11.68 -9.33 22.27
CA PRO A 141 -11.52 -10.69 22.77
C PRO A 141 -10.45 -11.43 21.94
N ILE A 142 -9.58 -12.15 22.63
CA ILE A 142 -8.53 -12.96 22.00
C ILE A 142 -9.17 -13.96 21.03
N GLY A 143 -8.71 -13.96 19.78
CA GLY A 143 -9.21 -14.86 18.74
C GLY A 143 -10.42 -14.34 17.95
N MET A 144 -10.98 -13.19 18.30
CA MET A 144 -12.19 -12.68 17.63
C MET A 144 -11.95 -12.33 16.15
N GLY A 145 -10.86 -11.68 15.81
CA GLY A 145 -10.57 -11.23 14.44
C GLY A 145 -11.60 -10.26 13.88
N VAL A 146 -11.31 -8.96 13.86
CA VAL A 146 -12.21 -7.93 13.25
C VAL A 146 -12.23 -8.09 11.74
N MET A 147 -11.06 -8.26 11.15
CA MET A 147 -10.84 -8.55 9.74
C MET A 147 -10.16 -9.92 9.61
N ARG A 148 -10.39 -10.56 8.49
CA ARG A 148 -9.73 -11.80 8.10
C ARG A 148 -8.90 -11.57 6.83
N VAL A 149 -7.63 -11.91 6.89
CA VAL A 149 -6.74 -11.88 5.73
C VAL A 149 -7.00 -13.09 4.86
N ILE A 150 -7.15 -12.85 3.56
CA ILE A 150 -7.30 -13.88 2.54
C ILE A 150 -5.96 -14.03 1.82
N PRO A 151 -5.35 -15.21 1.79
CA PRO A 151 -4.12 -15.44 1.04
C PRO A 151 -4.35 -15.37 -0.47
N ILE A 152 -3.26 -15.22 -1.22
CA ILE A 152 -3.27 -15.39 -2.67
C ILE A 152 -3.47 -16.88 -2.95
N GLU A 153 -4.54 -17.27 -3.65
CA GLU A 153 -4.91 -18.67 -3.87
C GLU A 153 -3.79 -19.50 -4.52
N GLU A 154 -3.07 -18.92 -5.47
CA GLU A 154 -1.95 -19.57 -6.16
C GLU A 154 -0.75 -19.87 -5.23
N ALA A 155 -0.70 -19.24 -4.05
CA ALA A 155 0.34 -19.45 -3.05
C ALA A 155 -0.04 -20.46 -1.96
N ILE A 156 -1.26 -20.98 -1.97
CA ILE A 156 -1.73 -21.94 -0.98
C ILE A 156 -1.15 -23.32 -1.28
N GLU A 157 -0.43 -23.89 -0.32
CA GLU A 157 0.11 -25.24 -0.38
C GLU A 157 -0.54 -26.12 0.70
N GLY A 158 -0.76 -27.41 0.36
CA GLY A 158 -1.30 -28.40 1.28
C GLY A 158 -2.80 -28.67 1.14
N ASP A 159 -3.38 -29.45 2.05
CA ASP A 159 -4.81 -29.78 2.08
C ASP A 159 -5.62 -28.63 2.70
N THR A 160 -6.14 -27.76 1.84
CA THR A 160 -6.85 -26.53 2.22
C THR A 160 -8.35 -26.71 2.45
N ARG A 161 -8.88 -27.92 2.35
CA ARG A 161 -10.33 -28.20 2.44
C ARG A 161 -11.01 -27.64 3.71
N LYS A 162 -10.24 -27.39 4.76
CA LYS A 162 -10.75 -26.84 6.02
C LYS A 162 -10.86 -25.32 6.05
N ALA A 163 -10.28 -24.62 5.07
CA ALA A 163 -10.21 -23.15 5.04
C ALA A 163 -10.68 -22.55 3.72
N SER A 164 -11.50 -23.26 2.95
CA SER A 164 -12.04 -22.79 1.64
C SER A 164 -12.75 -21.45 1.72
N TYR A 165 -13.33 -21.10 2.86
CA TYR A 165 -13.98 -19.80 3.08
C TYR A 165 -12.98 -18.62 3.17
N GLU A 166 -11.69 -18.88 3.12
CA GLU A 166 -10.62 -17.89 2.97
C GLU A 166 -10.05 -17.85 1.53
N GLU A 167 -10.74 -18.44 0.58
CA GLU A 167 -10.39 -18.37 -0.84
C GLU A 167 -11.28 -17.34 -1.57
N ILE A 168 -10.66 -16.48 -2.39
CA ILE A 168 -11.39 -15.46 -3.16
C ILE A 168 -12.42 -16.11 -4.07
N THR A 169 -12.04 -17.15 -4.79
CA THR A 169 -12.92 -17.90 -5.70
C THR A 169 -14.14 -18.48 -4.96
N TYR A 170 -13.93 -19.04 -3.76
CA TYR A 170 -15.04 -19.54 -2.94
C TYR A 170 -16.01 -18.42 -2.55
N LEU A 171 -15.49 -17.27 -2.11
CA LEU A 171 -16.30 -16.11 -1.74
C LEU A 171 -17.10 -15.55 -2.93
N LEU A 172 -16.46 -15.42 -4.08
CA LEU A 172 -17.11 -14.95 -5.30
C LEU A 172 -18.17 -15.94 -5.83
N ASN A 173 -17.98 -17.25 -5.65
CA ASN A 173 -18.95 -18.25 -6.08
C ASN A 173 -20.22 -18.31 -5.23
N LYS A 174 -20.22 -17.71 -4.05
CA LYS A 174 -21.41 -17.61 -3.19
C LYS A 174 -22.41 -16.54 -3.60
N HIS A 175 -22.02 -15.63 -4.48
CA HIS A 175 -22.81 -14.46 -4.83
C HIS A 175 -22.93 -14.30 -6.35
N ASP A 176 -24.06 -13.72 -6.78
CA ASP A 176 -24.34 -13.45 -8.21
C ASP A 176 -24.26 -11.95 -8.54
N MET A 177 -24.13 -11.10 -7.52
CA MET A 177 -24.08 -9.65 -7.67
C MET A 177 -22.81 -9.09 -7.04
N PHE A 178 -22.10 -8.27 -7.80
CA PHE A 178 -20.84 -7.63 -7.38
C PHE A 178 -20.86 -6.15 -7.72
N SER A 179 -20.26 -5.35 -6.85
CA SER A 179 -19.95 -3.96 -7.15
C SER A 179 -18.54 -3.61 -6.74
N VAL A 180 -18.01 -2.53 -7.30
CA VAL A 180 -16.72 -1.99 -6.93
C VAL A 180 -16.84 -0.51 -6.58
N ALA A 181 -16.11 -0.10 -5.57
CA ALA A 181 -16.01 1.28 -5.10
C ALA A 181 -14.56 1.66 -4.77
N ASP A 182 -14.32 2.94 -4.56
CA ASP A 182 -13.03 3.42 -4.09
C ASP A 182 -12.78 2.98 -2.64
N CYS A 183 -11.50 2.82 -2.30
CA CYS A 183 -11.11 2.45 -0.94
C CYS A 183 -11.33 3.60 0.04
N ALA A 184 -12.34 3.52 0.90
CA ALA A 184 -12.69 4.57 1.88
C ALA A 184 -11.53 4.92 2.83
N CYS A 185 -10.77 3.92 3.32
CA CYS A 185 -9.62 4.16 4.19
C CYS A 185 -8.53 5.00 3.52
N ARG A 186 -8.17 4.68 2.25
CA ARG A 186 -7.17 5.46 1.51
C ARG A 186 -7.69 6.83 1.09
N THR A 187 -8.97 6.94 0.74
CA THR A 187 -9.62 8.23 0.46
C THR A 187 -9.52 9.16 1.67
N SER A 188 -9.86 8.66 2.86
CA SER A 188 -9.78 9.42 4.12
C SER A 188 -8.36 9.91 4.41
N MET A 189 -7.36 9.03 4.29
CA MET A 189 -5.95 9.39 4.50
C MET A 189 -5.46 10.44 3.50
N ARG A 190 -5.84 10.33 2.22
CA ARG A 190 -5.47 11.32 1.19
C ARG A 190 -6.07 12.70 1.47
N LEU A 191 -7.31 12.78 1.96
CA LEU A 191 -7.97 14.04 2.31
C LEU A 191 -7.27 14.76 3.47
N LYS A 192 -6.61 14.02 4.35
CA LYS A 192 -5.76 14.59 5.41
C LYS A 192 -4.33 14.92 4.94
N GLY A 193 -4.01 14.74 3.67
CA GLY A 193 -2.64 14.90 3.17
C GLY A 193 -1.67 13.81 3.63
N GLU A 194 -2.20 12.70 4.12
CA GLU A 194 -1.45 11.55 4.61
C GLU A 194 -1.68 10.33 3.69
N GLY A 195 -1.02 9.21 3.99
CA GLY A 195 -1.25 7.94 3.31
C GLY A 195 -0.11 7.52 2.39
N CYS A 196 -0.44 6.73 1.38
CA CYS A 196 0.52 6.08 0.49
C CYS A 196 0.16 6.28 -0.98
N GLY A 197 1.08 5.88 -1.87
CA GLY A 197 0.90 5.94 -3.32
C GLY A 197 0.03 4.84 -3.94
N HIS A 198 -0.50 3.89 -3.16
CA HIS A 198 -1.32 2.81 -3.69
C HIS A 198 -2.64 3.31 -4.30
N THR A 199 -3.14 2.60 -5.31
CA THR A 199 -4.40 2.92 -6.00
C THR A 199 -5.58 2.99 -5.01
N VAL A 200 -6.37 4.06 -5.10
CA VAL A 200 -7.62 4.23 -4.32
C VAL A 200 -8.81 3.72 -5.10
N GLU A 201 -8.83 4.04 -6.37
CA GLU A 201 -9.93 3.86 -7.28
C GLU A 201 -10.21 2.37 -7.50
N GLU A 202 -11.49 1.98 -7.33
CA GLU A 202 -11.99 0.64 -7.59
C GLU A 202 -11.24 -0.51 -6.89
N MET A 203 -10.91 -0.32 -5.61
CA MET A 203 -10.19 -1.31 -4.80
C MET A 203 -11.02 -1.96 -3.69
N CYS A 204 -12.30 -1.61 -3.57
CA CYS A 204 -13.22 -2.20 -2.60
C CYS A 204 -14.35 -2.91 -3.33
N ILE A 205 -14.42 -4.23 -3.22
CA ILE A 205 -15.43 -5.07 -3.88
C ILE A 205 -16.51 -5.41 -2.86
N GLN A 206 -17.79 -5.18 -3.22
CA GLN A 206 -18.92 -5.58 -2.42
C GLN A 206 -19.61 -6.79 -3.04
N LEU A 207 -20.20 -7.65 -2.20
CA LEU A 207 -20.77 -8.92 -2.57
C LEU A 207 -22.27 -8.97 -2.19
N GLY A 208 -23.10 -9.53 -3.07
CA GLY A 208 -24.51 -9.80 -2.82
C GLY A 208 -25.31 -8.57 -2.34
N PRO A 209 -25.96 -8.63 -1.16
CA PRO A 209 -26.77 -7.50 -0.63
C PRO A 209 -25.98 -6.20 -0.45
N ALA A 210 -24.69 -6.28 -0.14
CA ALA A 210 -23.85 -5.09 -0.04
C ALA A 210 -23.56 -4.50 -1.43
N ALA A 211 -23.44 -5.32 -2.46
CA ALA A 211 -23.32 -4.85 -3.84
C ALA A 211 -24.59 -4.12 -4.31
N ASP A 212 -25.78 -4.68 -4.06
CA ASP A 212 -27.06 -4.04 -4.34
C ASP A 212 -27.17 -2.66 -3.68
N PHE A 213 -26.80 -2.58 -2.39
CA PHE A 213 -26.78 -1.31 -1.66
C PHE A 213 -25.88 -0.27 -2.31
N TYR A 214 -24.64 -0.65 -2.67
CA TYR A 214 -23.69 0.29 -3.28
C TYR A 214 -24.12 0.76 -4.66
N ILE A 215 -24.66 -0.13 -5.49
CA ILE A 215 -25.19 0.22 -6.82
C ILE A 215 -26.39 1.16 -6.71
N ARG A 216 -27.38 0.80 -5.92
CA ARG A 216 -28.63 1.57 -5.78
C ARG A 216 -28.42 2.96 -5.18
N THR A 217 -27.39 3.12 -4.38
CA THR A 217 -27.06 4.39 -3.71
C THR A 217 -25.95 5.17 -4.41
N GLY A 218 -25.50 4.72 -5.58
CA GLY A 218 -24.54 5.45 -6.42
C GLY A 218 -23.10 5.49 -5.89
N ARG A 219 -22.74 4.61 -4.93
CA ARG A 219 -21.39 4.56 -4.34
C ARG A 219 -20.41 3.73 -5.14
N GLY A 220 -20.91 2.75 -5.87
CA GLY A 220 -20.12 1.83 -6.66
C GLY A 220 -20.83 1.49 -7.96
N ARG A 221 -20.07 0.97 -8.92
CA ARG A 221 -20.61 0.43 -10.14
C ARG A 221 -20.74 -1.09 -10.06
N GLN A 222 -21.70 -1.64 -10.78
CA GLN A 222 -21.81 -3.09 -10.94
C GLN A 222 -20.62 -3.63 -11.77
N ILE A 223 -20.13 -4.79 -11.38
CA ILE A 223 -19.06 -5.51 -12.08
C ILE A 223 -19.42 -6.99 -12.25
N THR A 224 -18.71 -7.68 -13.15
CA THR A 224 -18.81 -9.12 -13.30
C THR A 224 -17.88 -9.84 -12.30
N ARG A 225 -18.04 -11.16 -12.19
CA ARG A 225 -17.15 -12.00 -11.38
C ARG A 225 -15.72 -11.98 -11.92
N GLU A 226 -15.56 -12.05 -13.24
CA GLU A 226 -14.27 -12.01 -13.93
C GLU A 226 -13.56 -10.68 -13.68
N GLU A 227 -14.31 -9.60 -13.68
CA GLU A 227 -13.78 -8.27 -13.35
C GLU A 227 -13.36 -8.17 -11.89
N ALA A 228 -14.12 -8.76 -10.96
CA ALA A 228 -13.74 -8.84 -9.55
C ALA A 228 -12.41 -9.60 -9.35
N ILE A 229 -12.24 -10.74 -10.04
CA ILE A 229 -10.98 -11.49 -10.04
C ILE A 229 -9.84 -10.65 -10.61
N ALA A 230 -10.07 -9.95 -11.72
CA ALA A 230 -9.05 -9.09 -12.32
C ALA A 230 -8.60 -7.95 -11.39
N ILE A 231 -9.53 -7.36 -10.63
CA ILE A 231 -9.23 -6.35 -9.61
C ILE A 231 -8.38 -6.95 -8.48
N CYS A 232 -8.71 -8.15 -8.00
CA CYS A 232 -7.90 -8.83 -7.00
C CYS A 232 -6.48 -9.09 -7.51
N LYS A 233 -6.32 -9.63 -8.72
CA LYS A 233 -4.99 -9.85 -9.34
C LYS A 233 -4.20 -8.55 -9.55
N LYS A 234 -4.88 -7.45 -9.87
CA LYS A 234 -4.23 -6.13 -9.92
C LYS A 234 -3.73 -5.71 -8.54
N ALA A 235 -4.54 -5.90 -7.51
CA ALA A 235 -4.18 -5.58 -6.14
C ALA A 235 -2.97 -6.41 -5.65
N GLU A 236 -2.90 -7.69 -5.99
CA GLU A 236 -1.75 -8.58 -5.70
C GLU A 236 -0.46 -8.03 -6.31
N LYS A 237 -0.50 -7.59 -7.57
CA LYS A 237 0.65 -6.98 -8.25
C LYS A 237 1.11 -5.67 -7.60
N GLU A 238 0.19 -4.93 -6.96
CA GLU A 238 0.48 -3.74 -6.17
C GLU A 238 0.96 -4.07 -4.75
N GLY A 239 1.05 -5.34 -4.36
CA GLY A 239 1.43 -5.78 -3.02
C GLY A 239 0.36 -5.52 -1.95
N LEU A 240 -0.90 -5.38 -2.35
CA LEU A 240 -2.02 -5.18 -1.43
C LEU A 240 -2.47 -6.52 -0.83
N VAL A 241 -3.05 -6.45 0.36
CA VAL A 241 -3.53 -7.62 1.11
C VAL A 241 -5.05 -7.71 0.98
N HIS A 242 -5.55 -8.89 0.60
CA HIS A 242 -6.98 -9.16 0.60
C HIS A 242 -7.48 -9.35 2.03
N GLN A 243 -8.56 -8.68 2.37
CA GLN A 243 -9.23 -8.84 3.66
C GLN A 243 -10.75 -8.85 3.50
N ILE A 244 -11.40 -9.58 4.38
CA ILE A 244 -12.86 -9.56 4.54
C ILE A 244 -13.22 -9.09 5.95
N PRO A 245 -14.33 -8.34 6.13
CA PRO A 245 -14.92 -8.10 7.44
C PRO A 245 -15.40 -9.42 8.05
N ASN A 246 -15.01 -9.70 9.28
CA ASN A 246 -15.32 -10.96 9.97
C ASN A 246 -16.53 -10.85 10.92
N LEU A 247 -17.36 -9.85 10.72
CA LEU A 247 -18.47 -9.54 11.63
C LEU A 247 -19.83 -10.09 11.18
N SER A 248 -19.88 -10.77 10.03
CA SER A 248 -21.13 -11.30 9.44
C SER A 248 -21.35 -12.79 9.72
N GLY A 249 -20.45 -13.43 10.44
CA GLY A 249 -20.48 -14.87 10.71
C GLY A 249 -19.43 -15.67 9.91
N PRO A 250 -19.21 -16.94 10.30
CA PRO A 250 -18.23 -17.80 9.63
C PRO A 250 -18.59 -18.04 8.15
N GLY A 251 -17.68 -17.68 7.24
CA GLY A 251 -17.85 -17.92 5.82
C GLY A 251 -18.81 -16.97 5.10
N GLU A 252 -19.30 -15.94 5.78
CA GLU A 252 -20.09 -14.87 5.19
C GLU A 252 -19.25 -13.61 5.05
N ALA A 253 -19.00 -13.20 3.82
CA ALA A 253 -18.31 -11.97 3.48
C ALA A 253 -19.24 -11.08 2.65
N LEU A 254 -19.38 -9.84 3.07
CA LEU A 254 -20.14 -8.82 2.33
C LEU A 254 -19.22 -7.93 1.46
N ALA A 255 -17.91 -8.02 1.66
CA ALA A 255 -16.93 -7.26 0.91
C ALA A 255 -15.58 -7.97 0.87
N ILE A 256 -14.82 -7.75 -0.20
CA ILE A 256 -13.40 -8.05 -0.33
C ILE A 256 -12.67 -6.72 -0.44
N CYS A 257 -11.82 -6.44 0.54
CA CYS A 257 -10.99 -5.25 0.58
C CYS A 257 -9.58 -5.57 0.09
N ASN A 258 -8.98 -4.68 -0.70
CA ASN A 258 -7.60 -4.74 -1.15
C ASN A 258 -6.79 -3.70 -0.37
N CYS A 259 -6.12 -4.10 0.68
CA CYS A 259 -5.65 -3.25 1.77
C CYS A 259 -4.15 -3.00 1.76
N CYS A 260 -3.74 -1.80 2.20
CA CYS A 260 -2.35 -1.47 2.51
C CYS A 260 -2.16 -1.24 4.01
N GLY A 261 -0.96 -1.52 4.52
CA GLY A 261 -0.64 -1.37 5.95
C GLY A 261 -0.59 0.07 6.45
N CYS A 262 -0.52 1.05 5.54
CA CYS A 262 -0.43 2.47 5.89
C CYS A 262 -1.79 3.15 6.12
N SER A 263 -2.86 2.70 5.47
CA SER A 263 -4.16 3.38 5.52
C SER A 263 -5.30 2.51 6.07
N CYS A 264 -5.22 1.18 5.92
CA CYS A 264 -6.30 0.28 6.30
C CYS A 264 -6.52 0.26 7.82
N PHE A 265 -7.79 0.38 8.23
CA PHE A 265 -8.16 0.28 9.65
C PHE A 265 -7.66 -1.03 10.29
N GLY A 266 -7.90 -2.19 9.68
CA GLY A 266 -7.49 -3.48 10.22
C GLY A 266 -5.96 -3.64 10.27
N LEU A 267 -5.28 -3.60 9.13
CA LEU A 267 -3.84 -3.84 9.05
C LEU A 267 -3.01 -2.83 9.82
N ARG A 268 -3.35 -1.54 9.73
CA ARG A 268 -2.60 -0.50 10.43
C ARG A 268 -2.71 -0.66 11.94
N ASN A 269 -3.89 -0.91 12.47
CA ASN A 269 -4.10 -1.11 13.90
C ASN A 269 -3.45 -2.41 14.40
N THR A 270 -3.39 -3.47 13.57
CA THR A 270 -2.61 -4.68 13.88
C THR A 270 -1.15 -4.33 14.16
N THR A 271 -0.54 -3.50 13.31
CA THR A 271 0.86 -3.09 13.44
C THR A 271 1.07 -2.09 14.58
N MET A 272 0.24 -1.03 14.64
CA MET A 272 0.36 0.04 15.64
C MET A 272 0.22 -0.46 17.07
N TYR A 273 -0.76 -1.32 17.31
CA TYR A 273 -1.06 -1.82 18.66
C TYR A 273 -0.48 -3.22 18.92
N LYS A 274 0.22 -3.81 17.92
CA LYS A 274 0.76 -5.18 17.99
C LYS A 274 -0.31 -6.19 18.41
N ASN A 275 -1.54 -5.96 17.96
CA ASN A 275 -2.67 -6.83 18.27
C ASN A 275 -3.14 -7.55 17.00
N PRO A 276 -2.86 -8.87 16.87
CA PRO A 276 -3.23 -9.67 15.70
C PRO A 276 -4.74 -9.85 15.55
N ASP A 277 -5.54 -9.53 16.57
CA ASP A 277 -7.00 -9.65 16.51
C ASP A 277 -7.69 -8.58 15.66
N PHE A 278 -6.97 -7.55 15.21
CA PHE A 278 -7.49 -6.66 14.18
C PHE A 278 -7.54 -7.31 12.78
N SER A 279 -6.56 -8.16 12.46
CA SER A 279 -6.51 -8.86 11.16
C SER A 279 -5.87 -10.24 11.35
N ARG A 280 -6.66 -11.30 11.19
CA ARG A 280 -6.21 -12.69 11.38
C ARG A 280 -6.23 -13.47 10.07
N SER A 281 -5.41 -14.53 10.00
CA SER A 281 -5.48 -15.56 8.97
C SER A 281 -5.28 -16.94 9.61
N ASN A 282 -5.84 -17.97 8.99
CA ASN A 282 -5.55 -19.36 9.31
C ASN A 282 -4.30 -19.88 8.55
N TYR A 283 -3.74 -19.06 7.68
CA TYR A 283 -2.55 -19.40 6.91
C TYR A 283 -1.30 -18.77 7.51
N VAL A 284 -0.19 -19.46 7.38
CA VAL A 284 1.13 -18.98 7.77
C VAL A 284 2.02 -18.94 6.55
N ALA A 285 2.61 -17.78 6.27
CA ALA A 285 3.59 -17.65 5.19
C ALA A 285 4.88 -18.39 5.56
N GLN A 286 5.35 -19.23 4.67
CA GLN A 286 6.63 -19.93 4.78
C GLN A 286 7.54 -19.55 3.61
N VAL A 287 8.82 -19.40 3.87
CA VAL A 287 9.83 -19.14 2.87
C VAL A 287 10.61 -20.43 2.64
N ASP A 288 10.67 -20.90 1.40
CA ASP A 288 11.53 -22.02 1.02
C ASP A 288 13.01 -21.56 1.04
N PRO A 289 13.83 -22.07 1.99
CA PRO A 289 15.22 -21.66 2.11
C PRO A 289 16.05 -21.98 0.87
N SER A 290 15.67 -23.01 0.10
CA SER A 290 16.39 -23.42 -1.11
C SER A 290 16.22 -22.41 -2.25
N LYS A 291 15.09 -21.74 -2.30
CA LYS A 291 14.75 -20.71 -3.31
C LYS A 291 15.08 -19.29 -2.82
N CYS A 292 15.19 -19.10 -1.52
CA CYS A 292 15.42 -17.78 -0.92
C CYS A 292 16.85 -17.29 -1.21
N VAL A 293 16.95 -16.11 -1.79
CA VAL A 293 18.22 -15.42 -2.06
C VAL A 293 18.47 -14.26 -1.06
N ALA A 294 17.66 -14.15 -0.03
CA ALA A 294 17.76 -13.10 0.99
C ALA A 294 17.73 -11.66 0.44
N CYS A 295 17.03 -11.42 -0.66
CA CYS A 295 16.95 -10.09 -1.28
C CYS A 295 16.17 -9.06 -0.46
N GLY A 296 15.37 -9.48 0.51
CA GLY A 296 14.56 -8.61 1.37
C GLY A 296 13.24 -8.13 0.75
N ALA A 297 12.91 -8.51 -0.48
CA ALA A 297 11.68 -8.06 -1.16
C ALA A 297 10.39 -8.42 -0.37
N CYS A 298 10.34 -9.60 0.27
CA CYS A 298 9.22 -9.99 1.12
C CYS A 298 9.08 -9.09 2.36
N VAL A 299 10.20 -8.61 2.92
CA VAL A 299 10.20 -7.71 4.10
C VAL A 299 9.69 -6.33 3.69
N GLU A 300 10.16 -5.80 2.57
CA GLU A 300 9.80 -4.47 2.07
C GLU A 300 8.35 -4.38 1.63
N ASN A 301 7.82 -5.47 1.05
CA ASN A 301 6.43 -5.51 0.57
C ASN A 301 5.44 -5.99 1.62
N CYS A 302 5.87 -6.42 2.81
CA CYS A 302 4.97 -6.92 3.84
C CYS A 302 4.16 -5.79 4.48
N GLN A 303 2.90 -5.69 4.12
CA GLN A 303 1.98 -4.65 4.59
C GLN A 303 1.71 -4.70 6.11
N ALA A 304 1.94 -5.84 6.73
CA ALA A 304 1.77 -6.05 8.17
C ALA A 304 3.09 -5.98 8.96
N ASN A 305 4.23 -5.69 8.31
CA ASN A 305 5.57 -5.73 8.90
C ASN A 305 5.87 -7.07 9.62
N ALA A 306 5.25 -8.16 9.18
CA ALA A 306 5.39 -9.49 9.78
C ALA A 306 6.61 -10.25 9.24
N ALA A 307 6.93 -10.07 7.95
CA ALA A 307 8.10 -10.69 7.35
C ALA A 307 9.38 -10.00 7.84
N LYS A 308 10.35 -10.80 8.30
CA LYS A 308 11.66 -10.33 8.76
C LYS A 308 12.75 -11.18 8.14
N LEU A 309 13.90 -10.60 7.83
CA LEU A 309 15.09 -11.38 7.52
C LEU A 309 15.61 -12.00 8.80
N GLY A 310 15.81 -13.32 8.80
CA GLY A 310 16.47 -14.03 9.88
C GLY A 310 17.95 -13.65 9.95
N GLN A 311 18.51 -13.64 11.15
CA GLN A 311 19.95 -13.51 11.34
C GLN A 311 20.55 -14.92 11.51
N SER A 312 21.58 -15.22 10.74
CA SER A 312 22.45 -16.37 10.98
C SER A 312 23.78 -15.85 11.51
N LEU A 313 24.10 -16.24 12.74
CA LEU A 313 25.43 -15.93 13.30
C LEU A 313 26.47 -16.79 12.60
N CYS A 314 27.35 -16.16 11.83
CA CYS A 314 28.56 -16.80 11.32
C CYS A 314 29.60 -16.80 12.46
N THR A 315 29.73 -17.88 13.17
CA THR A 315 30.79 -18.06 14.18
C THR A 315 31.73 -19.16 13.74
N LYS A 316 33.03 -19.04 14.08
CA LYS A 316 34.03 -20.10 13.87
C LYS A 316 33.87 -21.24 14.87
N VAL A 317 33.09 -21.03 15.91
CA VAL A 317 32.78 -22.01 16.94
C VAL A 317 31.33 -22.45 16.73
N PRO A 318 31.04 -23.75 16.64
CA PRO A 318 29.66 -24.22 16.59
C PRO A 318 28.86 -23.67 17.76
N LEU A 319 27.67 -23.13 17.47
CA LEU A 319 26.75 -22.74 18.54
C LEU A 319 26.37 -23.98 19.32
N PRO A 320 26.26 -23.90 20.65
CA PRO A 320 25.72 -25.01 21.44
C PRO A 320 24.34 -25.38 20.91
N GLU A 321 24.04 -26.68 20.94
CA GLU A 321 22.70 -27.16 20.57
C GLU A 321 21.66 -26.35 21.36
N LYS A 322 20.63 -25.88 20.65
CA LYS A 322 19.55 -25.15 21.26
C LYS A 322 18.80 -26.15 22.18
N GLU A 323 18.88 -25.95 23.49
CA GLU A 323 18.01 -26.69 24.40
C GLU A 323 16.56 -26.53 23.93
N GLU A 324 15.88 -27.64 23.67
CA GLU A 324 14.43 -27.62 23.47
C GLU A 324 13.80 -27.09 24.76
N ARG A 325 13.45 -25.82 24.73
CA ARG A 325 12.63 -25.26 25.78
C ARG A 325 11.20 -25.62 25.46
N GLU A 326 10.49 -26.18 26.41
CA GLU A 326 9.03 -26.25 26.38
C GLU A 326 8.51 -24.87 25.94
N THR A 327 7.75 -24.87 24.86
CA THR A 327 7.26 -23.59 24.30
C THR A 327 6.30 -22.97 25.31
N PRO A 328 6.46 -21.69 25.63
CA PRO A 328 5.64 -21.03 26.64
C PRO A 328 4.18 -20.80 26.21
N TYR A 329 3.75 -21.35 25.08
CA TYR A 329 2.41 -21.12 24.54
C TYR A 329 1.31 -21.81 25.31
N ASP A 330 1.62 -22.89 26.03
CA ASP A 330 0.67 -23.66 26.83
C ASP A 330 0.67 -23.30 28.33
N THR A 331 1.48 -22.33 28.72
CA THR A 331 1.58 -21.92 30.11
C THR A 331 0.75 -20.68 30.39
N PRO A 332 -0.08 -20.67 31.47
CA PRO A 332 -0.81 -19.47 31.89
C PRO A 332 0.16 -18.31 32.10
N TRP A 333 -0.25 -17.13 31.65
CA TRP A 333 0.52 -15.91 31.86
C TRP A 333 0.64 -15.59 33.34
N GLY A 334 1.87 -15.54 33.88
CA GLY A 334 2.17 -15.08 35.22
C GLY A 334 3.39 -14.17 35.24
N LYS A 335 3.48 -13.27 36.20
CA LYS A 335 4.62 -12.32 36.32
C LYS A 335 5.96 -13.05 36.38
N GLU A 336 5.99 -14.23 36.99
CA GLU A 336 7.15 -15.10 37.11
C GLU A 336 7.64 -15.68 35.78
N LYS A 337 6.79 -15.71 34.77
CA LYS A 337 7.11 -16.22 33.42
C LYS A 337 7.52 -15.14 32.44
N TRP A 338 7.38 -13.86 32.83
CA TRP A 338 7.92 -12.75 32.08
C TRP A 338 9.42 -12.64 32.32
N ASN A 339 10.19 -12.69 31.25
CA ASN A 339 11.56 -12.20 31.34
C ASN A 339 11.55 -10.68 31.38
N LEU A 340 11.47 -10.11 32.58
CA LEU A 340 11.48 -8.65 32.80
C LEU A 340 12.78 -7.99 32.28
N ASN A 341 13.84 -8.80 32.07
CA ASN A 341 15.11 -8.36 31.51
C ASN A 341 15.16 -8.53 29.98
N TYR A 342 14.12 -9.08 29.35
CA TYR A 342 14.03 -9.14 27.90
C TYR A 342 13.79 -7.73 27.33
N ARG A 343 14.85 -6.95 27.33
CA ARG A 343 14.87 -5.59 26.79
C ARG A 343 15.12 -5.55 25.29
N HIS A 344 15.27 -6.68 24.64
CA HIS A 344 15.51 -6.82 23.19
C HIS A 344 14.25 -6.79 22.34
N ARG A 345 13.10 -6.39 22.86
CA ARG A 345 12.10 -5.73 22.04
C ARG A 345 12.56 -4.30 21.76
N GLN A 346 13.78 -4.14 21.30
CA GLN A 346 14.03 -3.02 20.45
C GLN A 346 13.02 -3.14 19.33
N ILE A 347 12.24 -2.10 19.16
CA ILE A 347 11.56 -1.84 17.90
C ILE A 347 12.66 -2.01 16.87
N VAL A 348 12.63 -3.14 16.17
CA VAL A 348 13.50 -3.32 15.00
C VAL A 348 13.09 -2.19 14.11
N GLU A 349 13.98 -1.25 13.91
CA GLU A 349 13.73 -0.11 13.04
C GLU A 349 13.10 -0.62 11.75
N GLU A 350 12.21 0.15 11.19
CA GLU A 350 11.20 -0.21 10.18
C GLU A 350 11.71 -1.01 8.98
N THR A 351 13.01 -1.00 8.72
CA THR A 351 13.55 -1.63 7.52
C THR A 351 13.62 -3.16 7.59
N GLY A 352 13.82 -3.78 8.75
CA GLY A 352 13.95 -5.24 8.91
C GLY A 352 14.93 -5.91 7.94
N THR A 353 15.77 -5.12 7.27
CA THR A 353 16.74 -5.53 6.23
C THR A 353 18.15 -5.57 6.81
N SER A 354 19.07 -6.14 6.04
CA SER A 354 20.47 -6.23 6.45
C SER A 354 21.14 -4.84 6.55
N PRO A 355 22.10 -4.63 7.47
CA PRO A 355 22.81 -3.36 7.58
C PRO A 355 23.46 -2.90 6.28
N CYS A 356 23.96 -3.82 5.46
CA CYS A 356 24.56 -3.50 4.17
C CYS A 356 23.55 -2.93 3.17
N LYS A 357 22.29 -3.40 3.18
CA LYS A 357 21.21 -2.81 2.38
C LYS A 357 20.76 -1.48 2.94
N THR A 358 20.54 -1.39 4.25
CA THR A 358 20.06 -0.18 4.93
C THR A 358 21.02 0.99 4.75
N ASN A 359 22.34 0.74 4.84
CA ASN A 359 23.36 1.77 4.67
C ASN A 359 23.74 2.06 3.20
N CYS A 360 23.20 1.29 2.25
CA CYS A 360 23.38 1.58 0.83
C CYS A 360 22.46 2.75 0.42
N PRO A 361 22.99 3.87 -0.11
CA PRO A 361 22.16 5.00 -0.53
C PRO A 361 21.11 4.64 -1.60
N ALA A 362 21.41 3.60 -2.41
CA ALA A 362 20.50 3.08 -3.43
C ALA A 362 19.67 1.87 -2.95
N HIS A 363 19.77 1.48 -1.69
CA HIS A 363 19.06 0.35 -1.08
C HIS A 363 19.14 -0.97 -1.87
N ILE A 364 20.27 -1.21 -2.54
CA ILE A 364 20.48 -2.42 -3.34
C ILE A 364 20.39 -3.66 -2.45
N ALA A 365 19.76 -4.71 -2.95
CA ALA A 365 19.62 -5.99 -2.26
C ALA A 365 20.95 -6.76 -2.20
N VAL A 366 21.87 -6.29 -1.35
CA VAL A 366 23.28 -6.75 -1.27
C VAL A 366 23.37 -8.24 -1.02
N GLN A 367 22.69 -8.77 -0.02
CA GLN A 367 22.71 -10.20 0.29
C GLN A 367 22.19 -11.03 -0.88
N GLY A 368 21.15 -10.54 -1.58
CA GLY A 368 20.54 -11.22 -2.70
C GLY A 368 21.49 -11.42 -3.87
N TYR A 369 22.14 -10.35 -4.34
CA TYR A 369 23.05 -10.49 -5.48
C TYR A 369 24.33 -11.26 -5.14
N ILE A 370 24.83 -11.18 -3.91
CA ILE A 370 25.96 -11.99 -3.46
C ILE A 370 25.59 -13.47 -3.45
N LYS A 371 24.40 -13.81 -2.93
CA LYS A 371 23.91 -15.19 -2.93
C LYS A 371 23.73 -15.73 -4.34
N MET A 372 23.14 -14.97 -5.25
CA MET A 372 23.01 -15.36 -6.65
C MET A 372 24.37 -15.53 -7.33
N ALA A 373 25.31 -14.63 -7.09
CA ALA A 373 26.67 -14.72 -7.63
C ALA A 373 27.41 -15.97 -7.13
N SER A 374 27.27 -16.33 -5.85
CA SER A 374 27.86 -17.56 -5.29
C SER A 374 27.29 -18.84 -5.91
N GLN A 375 26.15 -18.76 -6.54
CA GLN A 375 25.49 -19.84 -7.28
C GLN A 375 25.80 -19.80 -8.80
N GLY A 376 26.62 -18.87 -9.27
CA GLY A 376 26.89 -18.67 -10.71
C GLY A 376 25.76 -17.99 -11.48
N ARG A 377 24.71 -17.53 -10.81
CA ARG A 377 23.52 -16.89 -11.40
C ARG A 377 23.77 -15.40 -11.68
N TYR A 378 24.78 -15.09 -12.45
CA TYR A 378 25.26 -13.71 -12.65
C TYR A 378 24.23 -12.81 -13.35
N LYS A 379 23.49 -13.33 -14.33
CA LYS A 379 22.45 -12.57 -15.03
C LYS A 379 21.33 -12.13 -14.08
N GLU A 380 20.91 -13.01 -13.19
CA GLU A 380 19.89 -12.71 -12.21
C GLU A 380 20.41 -11.79 -11.10
N ALA A 381 21.66 -11.96 -10.68
CA ALA A 381 22.33 -11.05 -9.76
C ALA A 381 22.40 -9.63 -10.34
N LEU A 382 22.76 -9.51 -11.61
CA LEU A 382 22.78 -8.24 -12.34
C LEU A 382 21.38 -7.63 -12.47
N ALA A 383 20.37 -8.44 -12.77
CA ALA A 383 18.97 -8.02 -12.82
C ALA A 383 18.53 -7.42 -11.47
N LEU A 384 18.89 -8.08 -10.36
CA LEU A 384 18.57 -7.62 -9.02
C LEU A 384 19.25 -6.28 -8.69
N ILE A 385 20.53 -6.11 -9.05
CA ILE A 385 21.24 -4.85 -8.87
C ILE A 385 20.59 -3.74 -9.69
N LYS A 386 20.26 -4.01 -10.96
CA LYS A 386 19.72 -3.02 -11.90
C LYS A 386 18.29 -2.57 -11.57
N LYS A 387 17.62 -3.19 -10.60
CA LYS A 387 16.34 -2.66 -10.07
C LYS A 387 16.54 -1.29 -9.42
N GLU A 388 17.60 -1.12 -8.65
CA GLU A 388 17.87 0.07 -7.85
C GLU A 388 19.07 0.89 -8.34
N ASN A 389 20.01 0.24 -9.05
CA ASN A 389 21.21 0.87 -9.56
C ASN A 389 21.39 0.58 -11.05
N PRO A 390 21.04 1.54 -11.91
CA PRO A 390 21.14 1.35 -13.37
C PRO A 390 22.57 1.23 -13.89
N LEU A 391 23.56 1.76 -13.17
CA LEU A 391 24.96 1.84 -13.61
C LEU A 391 25.92 1.14 -12.61
N PRO A 392 25.73 -0.15 -12.32
CA PRO A 392 26.47 -0.83 -11.25
C PRO A 392 27.99 -0.89 -11.51
N ALA A 393 28.43 -0.91 -12.76
CA ALA A 393 29.84 -0.92 -13.11
C ALA A 393 30.55 0.39 -12.79
N ILE A 394 29.87 1.53 -12.99
CA ILE A 394 30.40 2.85 -12.62
C ILE A 394 30.39 3.00 -11.10
N CYS A 395 29.25 2.73 -10.48
CA CYS A 395 29.13 2.81 -9.03
C CYS A 395 30.12 1.90 -8.30
N GLY A 396 30.45 0.73 -8.86
CA GLY A 396 31.48 -0.17 -8.31
C GLY A 396 32.91 0.39 -8.34
N ARG A 397 33.14 1.53 -8.98
CA ARG A 397 34.47 2.19 -9.06
C ARG A 397 34.55 3.46 -8.19
N ILE A 398 33.43 4.08 -7.87
CA ILE A 398 33.39 5.36 -7.16
C ILE A 398 32.61 5.28 -5.84
N CYS A 399 32.11 4.11 -5.48
CA CYS A 399 31.27 3.93 -4.30
C CYS A 399 32.05 4.19 -3.00
N PRO A 400 31.48 4.96 -2.05
CA PRO A 400 32.11 5.18 -0.74
C PRO A 400 32.02 3.96 0.19
N ARG A 401 31.47 2.82 -0.26
CA ARG A 401 31.45 1.50 0.41
C ARG A 401 30.78 1.51 1.78
N LYS A 402 29.75 2.32 1.99
CA LYS A 402 29.02 2.40 3.26
C LYS A 402 28.44 1.04 3.71
N CYS A 403 28.09 0.17 2.77
CA CYS A 403 27.63 -1.19 3.04
C CYS A 403 28.70 -2.07 3.68
N GLU A 404 29.97 -1.91 3.29
CA GLU A 404 31.12 -2.63 3.86
C GLU A 404 31.40 -2.11 5.28
N SER A 405 31.39 -0.79 5.48
CA SER A 405 31.57 -0.18 6.80
C SER A 405 30.47 -0.60 7.81
N ALA A 406 29.29 -0.95 7.33
CA ALA A 406 28.16 -1.41 8.17
C ALA A 406 28.04 -2.94 8.21
N CYS A 407 28.97 -3.67 7.61
CA CYS A 407 28.91 -5.12 7.56
C CYS A 407 29.18 -5.73 8.92
N THR A 408 28.18 -6.43 9.49
CA THR A 408 28.31 -7.10 10.81
C THR A 408 29.35 -8.22 10.83
N ARG A 409 29.80 -8.71 9.67
CA ARG A 409 30.93 -9.65 9.63
C ARG A 409 32.22 -8.97 10.09
N GLY A 410 32.37 -7.66 9.88
CA GLY A 410 33.49 -6.88 10.38
C GLY A 410 33.68 -6.93 11.89
N ASP A 411 32.62 -7.24 12.64
CA ASP A 411 32.70 -7.44 14.10
C ASP A 411 33.32 -8.79 14.50
N ILE A 412 33.49 -9.70 13.53
CA ILE A 412 34.00 -11.06 13.75
C ILE A 412 35.40 -11.24 13.13
N ASP A 413 35.55 -10.85 11.86
CA ASP A 413 36.82 -10.96 11.13
C ASP A 413 37.03 -9.75 10.19
N GLU A 414 36.52 -9.78 8.97
CA GLU A 414 36.62 -8.69 7.99
C GLU A 414 35.28 -8.49 7.27
N PRO A 415 34.93 -7.24 6.93
CA PRO A 415 33.77 -6.97 6.09
C PRO A 415 33.86 -7.73 4.76
N LEU A 416 32.71 -8.14 4.24
CA LEU A 416 32.65 -8.69 2.88
C LEU A 416 33.01 -7.59 1.87
N ALA A 417 33.81 -7.93 0.87
CA ALA A 417 34.16 -7.04 -0.25
C ALA A 417 32.96 -6.84 -1.20
N VAL A 418 31.92 -6.22 -0.67
CA VAL A 418 30.59 -6.06 -1.29
C VAL A 418 30.67 -5.32 -2.61
N ASP A 419 31.51 -4.28 -2.65
CA ASP A 419 31.65 -3.43 -3.83
C ASP A 419 32.43 -4.12 -4.95
N GLU A 420 33.46 -4.87 -4.63
CA GLU A 420 34.21 -5.65 -5.61
C GLU A 420 33.37 -6.78 -6.21
N ILE A 421 32.50 -7.43 -5.39
CA ILE A 421 31.56 -8.43 -5.89
C ILE A 421 30.53 -7.77 -6.83
N LYS A 422 30.00 -6.61 -6.46
CA LYS A 422 29.08 -5.85 -7.31
C LYS A 422 29.73 -5.47 -8.64
N LYS A 423 30.97 -5.00 -8.62
CA LYS A 423 31.76 -4.67 -9.79
C LYS A 423 31.98 -5.89 -10.69
N PHE A 424 32.37 -7.02 -10.13
CA PHE A 424 32.49 -8.28 -10.85
C PHE A 424 31.18 -8.68 -11.55
N ILE A 425 30.04 -8.62 -10.83
CA ILE A 425 28.74 -8.94 -11.39
C ILE A 425 28.39 -7.96 -12.53
N ALA A 426 28.68 -6.66 -12.35
CA ALA A 426 28.43 -5.65 -13.36
C ALA A 426 29.26 -5.86 -14.63
N GLU A 427 30.48 -6.37 -14.50
CA GLU A 427 31.36 -6.70 -15.64
C GLU A 427 30.84 -7.91 -16.45
N GLN A 428 29.98 -8.75 -15.85
CA GLN A 428 29.30 -9.83 -16.58
C GLN A 428 28.33 -9.31 -17.66
N ASP A 429 27.89 -8.06 -17.58
CA ASP A 429 27.06 -7.41 -18.61
C ASP A 429 27.78 -7.30 -19.97
N LEU A 430 29.09 -7.38 -19.97
CA LEU A 430 29.93 -7.44 -21.18
C LEU A 430 29.87 -8.81 -21.89
N ASN A 431 29.40 -9.83 -21.19
CA ASN A 431 29.20 -11.16 -21.74
C ASN A 431 27.77 -11.31 -22.21
N GLU A 432 27.53 -11.64 -23.47
CA GLU A 432 26.19 -11.78 -24.05
C GLU A 432 25.32 -12.78 -23.31
N VAL A 433 25.88 -13.86 -22.77
CA VAL A 433 25.16 -14.89 -21.99
C VAL A 433 24.63 -14.35 -20.67
N HIS A 434 25.38 -13.47 -20.03
CA HIS A 434 25.05 -12.93 -18.71
C HIS A 434 24.44 -11.53 -18.77
N ARG A 435 24.42 -10.92 -19.96
CA ARG A 435 23.85 -9.58 -20.16
C ARG A 435 22.38 -9.54 -19.71
N PHE A 436 22.05 -8.50 -18.97
CA PHE A 436 20.69 -8.22 -18.57
C PHE A 436 20.25 -6.84 -19.06
N ILE A 437 19.28 -6.84 -19.96
CA ILE A 437 18.59 -5.63 -20.43
C ILE A 437 17.20 -5.64 -19.81
N PRO A 438 16.86 -4.68 -18.91
CA PRO A 438 15.53 -4.60 -18.31
C PRO A 438 14.45 -4.39 -19.39
N GLU A 439 13.29 -5.00 -19.18
CA GLU A 439 12.14 -4.84 -20.09
C GLU A 439 11.56 -3.42 -20.02
N LYS A 440 10.97 -2.96 -21.14
CA LYS A 440 10.20 -1.72 -21.16
C LYS A 440 8.90 -1.91 -20.40
N LEU A 441 8.59 -1.01 -19.49
CA LEU A 441 7.31 -0.95 -18.80
C LEU A 441 6.20 -0.44 -19.74
N GLU A 442 4.95 -0.59 -19.33
CA GLU A 442 3.82 0.05 -20.01
C GLU A 442 3.93 1.58 -19.97
N ALA A 443 3.45 2.25 -21.02
CA ALA A 443 3.55 3.70 -21.12
C ALA A 443 2.78 4.39 -19.98
N LYS A 444 3.46 5.26 -19.26
CA LYS A 444 2.87 6.14 -18.25
C LYS A 444 2.70 7.52 -18.86
N ASN A 445 1.51 8.10 -18.74
CA ASN A 445 1.22 9.47 -19.22
C ASN A 445 1.82 10.55 -18.30
N GLN A 446 3.06 10.35 -17.85
CA GLN A 446 3.79 11.27 -16.99
C GLN A 446 4.90 11.94 -17.80
N LYS A 447 5.05 13.25 -17.63
CA LYS A 447 6.10 14.05 -18.28
C LYS A 447 7.24 14.28 -17.29
N VAL A 448 8.47 13.98 -17.71
CA VAL A 448 9.71 14.18 -16.94
C VAL A 448 10.59 15.15 -17.69
N ALA A 449 11.09 16.18 -17.03
CA ALA A 449 12.14 17.06 -17.56
C ALA A 449 13.48 16.71 -16.87
N VAL A 450 14.53 16.56 -17.68
CA VAL A 450 15.90 16.35 -17.21
C VAL A 450 16.72 17.57 -17.60
N VAL A 451 17.34 18.23 -16.63
CA VAL A 451 18.16 19.42 -16.86
C VAL A 451 19.64 19.04 -16.87
N GLY A 452 20.26 19.15 -18.04
CA GLY A 452 21.63 18.77 -18.30
C GLY A 452 21.75 17.48 -19.12
N ALA A 453 22.51 17.50 -20.18
CA ALA A 453 22.75 16.38 -21.10
C ALA A 453 24.17 15.81 -21.01
N GLY A 454 24.80 15.89 -19.86
CA GLY A 454 25.99 15.12 -19.54
C GLY A 454 25.66 13.63 -19.30
N PRO A 455 26.65 12.77 -18.94
CA PRO A 455 26.43 11.33 -18.74
C PRO A 455 25.29 11.01 -17.76
N ALA A 456 25.15 11.78 -16.70
CA ALA A 456 24.10 11.60 -15.71
C ALA A 456 22.71 11.90 -16.29
N GLY A 457 22.55 13.02 -16.99
CA GLY A 457 21.30 13.40 -17.62
C GLY A 457 20.92 12.45 -18.75
N LEU A 458 21.86 12.05 -19.60
CA LEU A 458 21.63 11.07 -20.67
C LEU A 458 21.22 9.71 -20.08
N SER A 459 21.90 9.25 -19.03
CA SER A 459 21.52 8.02 -18.34
C SER A 459 20.11 8.10 -17.75
N THR A 460 19.78 9.20 -17.08
CA THR A 460 18.42 9.44 -16.55
C THR A 460 17.39 9.41 -17.68
N GLY A 461 17.68 10.07 -18.79
CA GLY A 461 16.82 10.09 -19.97
C GLY A 461 16.60 8.69 -20.55
N ILE A 462 17.65 7.90 -20.72
CA ILE A 462 17.55 6.51 -21.20
C ILE A 462 16.61 5.69 -20.32
N TYR A 463 16.74 5.78 -18.99
CA TYR A 463 15.90 5.00 -18.08
C TYR A 463 14.47 5.53 -17.99
N ALA A 464 14.28 6.82 -18.02
CA ALA A 464 12.95 7.44 -18.06
C ALA A 464 12.23 7.10 -19.39
N GLY A 465 12.92 7.16 -20.52
CA GLY A 465 12.38 6.75 -21.82
C GLY A 465 12.01 5.26 -21.85
N ARG A 466 12.86 4.40 -21.29
CA ARG A 466 12.55 2.95 -21.14
C ARG A 466 11.34 2.70 -20.24
N ALA A 467 11.14 3.49 -19.21
CA ALA A 467 9.93 3.47 -18.38
C ALA A 467 8.71 4.08 -19.09
N LYS A 468 8.86 4.43 -20.39
CA LYS A 468 7.83 5.09 -21.22
C LYS A 468 7.27 6.37 -20.61
N LEU A 469 8.08 7.10 -19.85
CA LEU A 469 7.78 8.45 -19.44
C LEU A 469 8.01 9.40 -20.64
N ASN A 470 7.17 10.40 -20.76
CA ASN A 470 7.37 11.45 -21.77
C ASN A 470 8.51 12.37 -21.28
N THR A 471 9.73 12.08 -21.71
CA THR A 471 10.95 12.66 -21.18
C THR A 471 11.51 13.70 -22.13
N LEU A 472 11.91 14.85 -21.57
CA LEU A 472 12.61 15.92 -22.24
C LEU A 472 13.94 16.20 -21.52
N ILE A 473 15.04 16.13 -22.23
CA ILE A 473 16.36 16.56 -21.76
C ILE A 473 16.62 17.98 -22.27
N ILE A 474 16.99 18.88 -21.37
CA ILE A 474 17.28 20.30 -21.66
C ILE A 474 18.75 20.55 -21.40
N GLU A 475 19.45 21.09 -22.38
CA GLU A 475 20.87 21.45 -22.28
C GLU A 475 21.11 22.83 -22.91
N LYS A 476 21.84 23.68 -22.20
CA LYS A 476 22.15 25.02 -22.71
C LYS A 476 23.34 25.08 -23.66
N ALA A 477 24.26 24.13 -23.52
CA ALA A 477 25.49 24.05 -24.30
C ALA A 477 25.43 22.87 -25.28
N GLU A 478 26.57 22.22 -25.51
CA GLU A 478 26.64 21.01 -26.31
C GLU A 478 26.18 19.79 -25.50
N PHE A 479 25.37 18.93 -26.12
CA PHE A 479 24.99 17.65 -25.55
C PHE A 479 26.21 16.78 -25.30
N GLY A 480 26.34 16.24 -24.10
CA GLY A 480 27.51 15.48 -23.65
C GLY A 480 28.26 16.15 -22.49
N GLY A 481 28.06 17.45 -22.29
CA GLY A 481 28.63 18.22 -21.19
C GLY A 481 30.18 18.17 -21.17
N GLN A 482 30.76 18.11 -19.97
CA GLN A 482 32.22 18.13 -19.79
C GLN A 482 32.93 16.91 -20.41
N VAL A 483 32.25 15.80 -20.61
CA VAL A 483 32.80 14.58 -21.17
C VAL A 483 33.22 14.77 -22.64
N ASN A 484 32.57 15.67 -23.38
CA ASN A 484 32.97 16.01 -24.75
C ASN A 484 34.40 16.56 -24.86
N LYS A 485 34.99 17.05 -23.76
CA LYS A 485 36.37 17.55 -23.70
C LYS A 485 37.42 16.47 -23.40
N THR A 486 36.98 15.24 -23.20
CA THR A 486 37.86 14.12 -22.82
C THR A 486 38.23 13.32 -24.07
N TYR A 487 39.51 13.30 -24.41
CA TYR A 487 40.03 12.62 -25.61
C TYR A 487 40.14 11.11 -25.47
N ASP A 488 40.36 10.60 -24.27
CA ASP A 488 40.49 9.17 -24.02
C ASP A 488 39.65 8.77 -22.80
N ILE A 489 38.75 7.84 -23.00
CA ILE A 489 37.93 7.26 -21.94
C ILE A 489 38.26 5.79 -21.77
N SER A 490 39.14 5.53 -20.82
CA SER A 490 39.55 4.17 -20.44
C SER A 490 38.76 3.58 -19.27
N ASN A 491 37.98 4.42 -18.56
CA ASN A 491 37.28 4.08 -17.32
C ASN A 491 35.77 3.94 -17.45
N TYR A 492 35.22 4.00 -18.67
CA TYR A 492 33.77 3.76 -18.89
C TYR A 492 33.56 2.29 -19.27
N PRO A 493 32.85 1.49 -18.43
CA PRO A 493 32.60 0.09 -18.71
C PRO A 493 31.76 -0.12 -19.97
N GLY A 494 32.19 -0.98 -20.85
CA GLY A 494 31.50 -1.27 -22.11
C GLY A 494 32.00 -0.44 -23.29
N ALA A 495 32.77 0.63 -23.06
CA ALA A 495 33.42 1.40 -24.12
C ALA A 495 34.94 1.21 -24.07
N ARG A 496 35.46 0.28 -24.86
CA ARG A 496 36.93 0.15 -25.06
C ARG A 496 37.38 1.15 -26.12
N ASN A 497 38.44 1.89 -25.82
CA ASN A 497 39.06 2.85 -26.77
C ASN A 497 38.03 3.88 -27.30
N SER A 498 37.21 4.45 -26.43
CA SER A 498 36.27 5.49 -26.78
C SER A 498 36.81 6.86 -26.37
N ASN A 499 36.35 7.90 -27.08
CA ASN A 499 36.53 9.28 -26.65
C ASN A 499 35.22 9.86 -26.16
N GLY A 500 35.29 11.00 -25.48
CA GLY A 500 34.12 11.62 -24.88
C GLY A 500 33.01 11.91 -25.87
N PRO A 501 33.24 12.61 -26.97
CA PRO A 501 32.22 12.89 -27.97
C PRO A 501 31.51 11.65 -28.51
N LYS A 502 32.27 10.61 -28.85
CA LYS A 502 31.69 9.36 -29.35
C LYS A 502 30.82 8.65 -28.31
N LEU A 503 31.27 8.57 -27.07
CA LEU A 503 30.52 7.96 -26.00
C LEU A 503 29.21 8.74 -25.73
N MET A 504 29.28 10.04 -25.72
CA MET A 504 28.11 10.88 -25.48
C MET A 504 27.11 10.81 -26.63
N GLU A 505 27.57 10.72 -27.86
CA GLU A 505 26.70 10.52 -29.02
C GLU A 505 25.99 9.15 -28.98
N GLU A 506 26.71 8.08 -28.63
CA GLU A 506 26.12 6.75 -28.44
C GLU A 506 25.05 6.76 -27.33
N MET A 507 25.29 7.43 -26.20
CA MET A 507 24.31 7.57 -25.13
C MET A 507 23.11 8.42 -25.54
N ARG A 508 23.33 9.46 -26.31
CA ARG A 508 22.27 10.30 -26.87
C ARG A 508 21.39 9.49 -27.81
N GLN A 509 21.99 8.77 -28.74
CA GLN A 509 21.24 7.92 -29.67
C GLN A 509 20.40 6.87 -28.94
N GLN A 510 20.95 6.24 -27.89
CA GLN A 510 20.18 5.33 -27.06
C GLN A 510 18.96 6.00 -26.39
N ALA A 511 19.11 7.23 -25.93
CA ALA A 511 17.99 7.98 -25.36
C ALA A 511 16.92 8.27 -26.42
N GLU A 512 17.33 8.68 -27.61
CA GLU A 512 16.42 8.94 -28.76
C GLU A 512 15.69 7.66 -29.18
N ASP A 513 16.36 6.51 -29.23
CA ASP A 513 15.77 5.20 -29.53
C ASP A 513 14.67 4.80 -28.52
N PHE A 514 14.73 5.32 -27.30
CA PHE A 514 13.69 5.16 -26.28
C PHE A 514 12.64 6.26 -26.28
N GLY A 515 12.68 7.17 -27.27
CA GLY A 515 11.69 8.24 -27.43
C GLY A 515 11.89 9.45 -26.52
N VAL A 516 13.11 9.67 -26.04
CA VAL A 516 13.47 10.88 -25.28
C VAL A 516 13.61 12.05 -26.24
N ASN A 517 13.03 13.19 -25.89
CA ASN A 517 13.16 14.42 -26.64
C ASN A 517 14.31 15.27 -26.08
N PHE A 518 14.92 16.07 -26.96
CA PHE A 518 16.02 16.97 -26.60
C PHE A 518 15.66 18.42 -26.93
N MET A 519 16.05 19.34 -26.08
CA MET A 519 15.86 20.78 -26.27
C MET A 519 17.13 21.53 -25.89
N SER A 520 17.64 22.33 -26.82
CA SER A 520 18.71 23.27 -26.52
C SER A 520 18.09 24.54 -25.97
N ALA A 521 18.22 24.77 -24.67
CA ALA A 521 17.70 25.95 -23.98
C ALA A 521 18.43 26.14 -22.64
N GLU A 522 18.51 27.36 -22.16
CA GLU A 522 18.99 27.69 -20.82
C GLU A 522 17.83 27.74 -19.84
N VAL A 523 17.92 26.96 -18.75
CA VAL A 523 16.94 27.01 -17.66
C VAL A 523 17.30 28.19 -16.75
N LEU A 524 16.42 29.16 -16.66
CA LEU A 524 16.61 30.42 -15.94
C LEU A 524 16.03 30.34 -14.51
N GLU A 525 14.90 29.66 -14.36
CA GLU A 525 14.19 29.53 -13.09
C GLU A 525 13.49 28.17 -12.98
N VAL A 526 13.44 27.61 -11.79
CA VAL A 526 12.77 26.33 -11.51
C VAL A 526 11.83 26.51 -10.33
N SER A 527 10.54 26.19 -10.53
CA SER A 527 9.54 26.08 -9.47
C SER A 527 9.19 24.61 -9.26
N LEU A 528 9.50 24.09 -8.06
CA LEU A 528 9.30 22.68 -7.71
C LEU A 528 8.08 22.44 -6.80
N GLU A 529 7.29 23.48 -6.53
CA GLU A 529 6.09 23.39 -5.70
C GLU A 529 4.90 22.79 -6.46
N GLY A 530 4.00 22.13 -5.74
CA GLY A 530 2.79 21.51 -6.30
C GLY A 530 3.04 20.26 -7.16
N ASP A 531 1.98 19.71 -7.75
CA ASP A 531 2.03 18.50 -8.58
C ASP A 531 2.64 18.72 -9.97
N VAL A 532 2.60 19.95 -10.48
CA VAL A 532 3.16 20.35 -11.76
C VAL A 532 4.33 21.28 -11.50
N LYS A 533 5.53 20.83 -11.88
CA LYS A 533 6.76 21.60 -11.79
C LYS A 533 6.90 22.49 -13.02
N THR A 534 7.40 23.67 -12.85
CA THR A 534 7.56 24.65 -13.94
C THR A 534 9.03 25.03 -14.10
N LEU A 535 9.53 24.97 -15.33
CA LEU A 535 10.84 25.46 -15.74
C LEU A 535 10.65 26.66 -16.65
N LYS A 536 11.24 27.79 -16.31
CA LYS A 536 11.34 28.95 -17.23
C LYS A 536 12.67 28.86 -17.97
N THR A 537 12.61 28.87 -19.27
CA THR A 537 13.78 28.84 -20.13
C THR A 537 13.83 30.11 -21.02
N ASP A 538 14.98 30.35 -21.65
CA ASP A 538 15.15 31.38 -22.67
C ASP A 538 14.26 31.17 -23.91
N ARG A 539 13.64 29.97 -24.04
CA ARG A 539 12.73 29.59 -25.13
C ARG A 539 11.28 29.38 -24.70
N GLY A 540 10.92 29.76 -23.47
CA GLY A 540 9.56 29.66 -22.95
C GLY A 540 9.43 28.79 -21.71
N GLU A 541 8.18 28.61 -21.31
CA GLU A 541 7.85 27.85 -20.10
C GLU A 541 7.58 26.36 -20.40
N ILE A 542 8.16 25.48 -19.62
CA ILE A 542 8.00 24.03 -19.72
C ILE A 542 7.39 23.51 -18.42
N LYS A 543 6.38 22.65 -18.55
CA LYS A 543 5.69 22.04 -17.42
C LYS A 543 5.89 20.53 -17.40
N GLY A 544 6.24 19.99 -16.24
CA GLY A 544 6.43 18.56 -16.03
C GLY A 544 5.96 18.10 -14.64
N ARG A 545 5.74 16.80 -14.49
CA ARG A 545 5.43 16.19 -13.19
C ARG A 545 6.66 16.01 -12.33
N SER A 546 7.80 15.84 -12.96
CA SER A 546 9.09 15.65 -12.29
C SER A 546 10.18 16.43 -13.02
N VAL A 547 11.14 16.92 -12.27
CA VAL A 547 12.37 17.57 -12.75
C VAL A 547 13.55 16.85 -12.08
N VAL A 548 14.56 16.51 -12.88
CA VAL A 548 15.79 15.85 -12.46
C VAL A 548 16.99 16.67 -12.88
#